data_7ef6b55390c2f514ecf0352f044faea8
#
_entry.id   7ef6b55390c2f514ecf0352f044faea8
#
_cell.length_a   1.000
_cell.length_b   1.000
_cell.length_c   1.000
_cell.angle_alpha   90.00
_cell.angle_beta   90.00
_cell.angle_gamma   90.00
#
_symmetry.space_group_name_H-M   'P 1'
#
loop_
_entity.id
_entity.type
_entity.pdbx_description
1 polymer ?
#
loop_
_entity_poly.entity_id
_entity_poly.type
_entity_poly.pdbx_seq_one_letter_code
_entity_poly.pdbx_strand_id
1 'polypeptide(L)'
;MNELHQKELAVCGFEAVKALAAQHPEKISRFFFAGNRARIFGDLCKYLAQRKRLYRLVQSDSELEKLCGSIHHQGVVAMIDMPHIQDIQLQHIQKWGSEGTGVLLCDRIGNANNLGAIIRSAAFFGIKDIVISGEDAQAQLTPSAYRIAQGGMEFITLYKAPSAEAFLKEASGYLLRIGADHRAYRSIAAIPAIVGKDEAAVIVLGNEEHGITPAAKKLCDVLVKIPGCGAVESLNVAQAGTLFCSALAEVRR
;
A
#
# COMPACT_ATOMS: atom_id res chain seq x y z
N MET A 1 22.17 -8.98 -28.49
CA MET A 1 22.19 -8.66 -27.06
C MET A 1 21.02 -7.73 -26.80
N ASN A 2 19.87 -8.27 -26.39
CA ASN A 2 18.69 -7.46 -26.04
C ASN A 2 18.92 -6.91 -24.64
N GLU A 3 19.18 -5.62 -24.53
CA GLU A 3 19.03 -4.90 -23.27
C GLU A 3 17.57 -5.02 -22.85
N LEU A 4 17.33 -5.78 -21.80
CA LEU A 4 16.08 -5.75 -21.05
C LEU A 4 15.88 -4.31 -20.59
N HIS A 5 15.06 -3.54 -21.32
CA HIS A 5 14.56 -2.27 -20.79
C HIS A 5 13.81 -2.58 -19.50
N GLN A 6 14.48 -2.43 -18.37
CA GLN A 6 13.83 -2.41 -17.07
C GLN A 6 12.71 -1.39 -17.17
N LYS A 7 11.46 -1.85 -17.02
CA LYS A 7 10.31 -0.95 -17.04
C LYS A 7 10.45 0.04 -15.90
N GLU A 8 10.62 1.33 -16.21
CA GLU A 8 10.62 2.37 -15.20
C GLU A 8 9.18 2.73 -14.77
N LEU A 9 9.03 3.14 -13.54
CA LEU A 9 7.82 3.69 -12.95
C LEU A 9 8.03 5.17 -12.63
N ALA A 10 7.09 6.02 -13.03
CA ALA A 10 7.08 7.42 -12.67
C ALA A 10 6.41 7.63 -11.32
N VAL A 11 7.14 8.07 -10.32
CA VAL A 11 6.59 8.56 -9.06
C VAL A 11 6.35 10.06 -9.19
N CYS A 12 5.10 10.49 -9.05
CA CYS A 12 4.71 11.90 -9.16
C CYS A 12 3.89 12.36 -7.95
N GLY A 13 3.82 13.68 -7.77
CA GLY A 13 3.20 14.30 -6.60
C GLY A 13 4.23 14.66 -5.53
N PHE A 14 4.05 15.85 -4.96
CA PHE A 14 5.08 16.47 -4.11
C PHE A 14 5.45 15.61 -2.90
N GLU A 15 4.46 15.16 -2.11
CA GLU A 15 4.73 14.36 -0.91
C GLU A 15 5.27 12.96 -1.22
N ALA A 16 4.82 12.34 -2.33
CA ALA A 16 5.33 11.05 -2.76
C ALA A 16 6.83 11.12 -3.12
N VAL A 17 7.21 12.10 -3.96
CA VAL A 17 8.60 12.29 -4.35
C VAL A 17 9.48 12.75 -3.19
N LYS A 18 8.94 13.58 -2.29
CA LYS A 18 9.66 14.04 -1.10
C LYS A 18 9.96 12.88 -0.14
N ALA A 19 9.00 12.02 0.12
CA ALA A 19 9.21 10.83 0.95
C ALA A 19 10.21 9.87 0.30
N LEU A 20 10.07 9.58 -1.00
CA LEU A 20 11.01 8.75 -1.75
C LEU A 20 12.45 9.32 -1.69
N ALA A 21 12.61 10.63 -1.89
CA ALA A 21 13.90 11.29 -1.82
C ALA A 21 14.54 11.24 -0.42
N ALA A 22 13.72 11.26 0.63
CA ALA A 22 14.19 11.21 2.01
C ALA A 22 14.52 9.79 2.48
N GLN A 23 13.70 8.80 2.11
CA GLN A 23 13.83 7.43 2.60
C GLN A 23 14.69 6.56 1.68
N HIS A 24 14.54 6.71 0.36
CA HIS A 24 15.13 5.82 -0.64
C HIS A 24 15.68 6.58 -1.86
N PRO A 25 16.57 7.58 -1.69
CA PRO A 25 17.13 8.32 -2.81
C PRO A 25 17.91 7.42 -3.80
N GLU A 26 18.37 6.25 -3.33
CA GLU A 26 19.08 5.26 -4.15
C GLU A 26 18.18 4.61 -5.21
N LYS A 27 16.86 4.58 -5.01
CA LYS A 27 15.89 4.05 -5.98
C LYS A 27 15.68 5.02 -7.17
N ILE A 28 15.98 6.32 -7.01
CA ILE A 28 15.73 7.33 -8.04
C ILE A 28 16.79 7.23 -9.13
N SER A 29 16.37 6.81 -10.33
CA SER A 29 17.22 6.75 -11.53
C SER A 29 17.34 8.11 -12.21
N ARG A 30 16.22 8.86 -12.30
CA ARG A 30 16.13 10.18 -12.94
C ARG A 30 15.16 11.07 -12.17
N PHE A 31 15.42 12.38 -12.14
CA PHE A 31 14.55 13.33 -11.43
C PHE A 31 14.27 14.58 -12.29
N PHE A 32 13.00 15.00 -12.34
CA PHE A 32 12.52 16.14 -13.11
C PHE A 32 11.68 17.05 -12.22
N PHE A 33 11.92 18.37 -12.27
CA PHE A 33 11.26 19.30 -11.37
C PHE A 33 11.05 20.68 -11.98
N ALA A 34 9.98 21.38 -11.57
CA ALA A 34 9.71 22.77 -11.90
C ALA A 34 10.57 23.71 -11.04
N GLY A 35 10.84 24.94 -11.55
CA GLY A 35 11.75 25.89 -10.92
C GLY A 35 11.44 26.23 -9.46
N ASN A 36 10.16 26.32 -9.10
CA ASN A 36 9.69 26.57 -7.73
C ASN A 36 9.97 25.41 -6.74
N ARG A 37 10.41 24.25 -7.22
CA ARG A 37 10.75 23.06 -6.43
C ARG A 37 12.25 22.89 -6.20
N ALA A 38 13.09 23.58 -6.94
CA ALA A 38 14.56 23.42 -6.92
C ALA A 38 15.15 23.51 -5.51
N ARG A 39 14.70 24.49 -4.70
CA ARG A 39 15.22 24.71 -3.34
C ARG A 39 14.94 23.54 -2.40
N ILE A 40 13.77 22.89 -2.55
CA ILE A 40 13.34 21.82 -1.66
C ILE A 40 14.12 20.52 -1.94
N PHE A 41 14.42 20.27 -3.20
CA PHE A 41 15.12 19.05 -3.65
C PHE A 41 16.61 19.23 -3.88
N GLY A 42 17.22 20.30 -3.33
CA GLY A 42 18.65 20.59 -3.50
C GLY A 42 19.56 19.44 -3.05
N ASP A 43 19.25 18.80 -1.93
CA ASP A 43 20.05 17.67 -1.41
C ASP A 43 19.89 16.41 -2.27
N LEU A 44 18.68 16.14 -2.79
CA LEU A 44 18.47 15.08 -3.78
C LEU A 44 19.30 15.36 -5.06
N CYS A 45 19.29 16.60 -5.57
CA CYS A 45 20.08 16.96 -6.75
C CYS A 45 21.59 16.75 -6.52
N LYS A 46 22.12 17.11 -5.34
CA LYS A 46 23.52 16.84 -4.97
C LYS A 46 23.81 15.34 -4.94
N TYR A 47 22.92 14.56 -4.30
CA TYR A 47 23.03 13.11 -4.22
C TYR A 47 23.07 12.45 -5.60
N LEU A 48 22.17 12.86 -6.52
CA LEU A 48 22.11 12.35 -7.89
C LEU A 48 23.35 12.76 -8.71
N ALA A 49 23.82 14.01 -8.56
CA ALA A 49 25.02 14.51 -9.21
C ALA A 49 26.27 13.69 -8.85
N GLN A 50 26.46 13.39 -7.56
CA GLN A 50 27.57 12.55 -7.08
C GLN A 50 27.56 11.14 -7.69
N ARG A 51 26.38 10.63 -8.06
CA ARG A 51 26.19 9.30 -8.68
C ARG A 51 26.05 9.32 -10.20
N LYS A 52 26.27 10.50 -10.81
CA LYS A 52 26.13 10.71 -12.27
C LYS A 52 24.74 10.33 -12.80
N ARG A 53 23.70 10.47 -11.96
CA ARG A 53 22.30 10.26 -12.35
C ARG A 53 21.69 11.54 -12.88
N LEU A 54 20.75 11.41 -13.82
CA LEU A 54 20.10 12.55 -14.46
C LEU A 54 19.14 13.26 -13.49
N TYR A 55 19.30 14.56 -13.37
CA TYR A 55 18.28 15.45 -12.81
C TYR A 55 18.20 16.72 -13.65
N ARG A 56 16.99 17.24 -13.83
CA ARG A 56 16.78 18.35 -14.75
C ARG A 56 15.61 19.23 -14.34
N LEU A 57 15.83 20.54 -14.42
CA LEU A 57 14.78 21.55 -14.43
C LEU A 57 13.96 21.43 -15.70
N VAL A 58 12.63 21.33 -15.62
CA VAL A 58 11.74 21.33 -16.78
C VAL A 58 11.32 22.75 -17.15
N GLN A 59 11.04 22.96 -18.45
CA GLN A 59 10.62 24.26 -18.98
C GLN A 59 9.09 24.44 -18.92
N SER A 60 8.34 23.33 -18.86
CA SER A 60 6.88 23.35 -18.82
C SER A 60 6.31 22.16 -18.06
N ASP A 61 5.09 22.33 -17.54
CA ASP A 61 4.34 21.25 -16.90
C ASP A 61 4.03 20.10 -17.86
N SER A 62 3.87 20.36 -19.17
CA SER A 62 3.62 19.34 -20.17
C SER A 62 4.76 18.31 -20.30
N GLU A 63 6.00 18.67 -19.93
CA GLU A 63 7.10 17.70 -19.87
C GLU A 63 6.89 16.71 -18.73
N LEU A 64 6.44 17.16 -17.56
CA LEU A 64 6.15 16.31 -16.42
C LEU A 64 4.92 15.43 -16.67
N GLU A 65 3.89 15.99 -17.31
CA GLU A 65 2.68 15.22 -17.70
C GLU A 65 3.03 14.05 -18.62
N LYS A 66 3.91 14.27 -19.61
CA LYS A 66 4.36 13.21 -20.52
C LYS A 66 5.13 12.10 -19.81
N LEU A 67 5.88 12.44 -18.74
CA LEU A 67 6.65 11.47 -17.96
C LEU A 67 5.77 10.59 -17.06
N CYS A 68 4.76 11.17 -16.42
CA CYS A 68 3.95 10.46 -15.42
C CYS A 68 2.52 10.16 -15.87
N GLY A 69 2.08 10.64 -17.04
CA GLY A 69 0.74 10.44 -17.56
C GLY A 69 -0.36 11.15 -16.74
N SER A 70 -0.02 12.20 -15.98
CA SER A 70 -0.95 12.89 -15.10
C SER A 70 -0.65 14.39 -14.97
N ILE A 71 -1.71 15.19 -14.97
CA ILE A 71 -1.64 16.65 -14.67
C ILE A 71 -1.37 16.92 -13.17
N HIS A 72 -1.52 15.91 -12.31
CA HIS A 72 -1.41 16.05 -10.85
C HIS A 72 0.02 15.82 -10.33
N HIS A 73 1.04 16.09 -11.14
CA HIS A 73 2.45 15.89 -10.77
C HIS A 73 2.98 16.88 -9.73
N GLN A 74 2.28 17.99 -9.48
CA GLN A 74 2.65 19.01 -8.48
C GLN A 74 4.08 19.57 -8.65
N GLY A 75 4.56 19.61 -9.90
CA GLY A 75 5.86 20.15 -10.27
C GLY A 75 7.05 19.21 -10.05
N VAL A 76 6.84 17.92 -9.82
CA VAL A 76 7.93 16.94 -9.61
C VAL A 76 7.58 15.56 -10.14
N VAL A 77 8.58 14.89 -10.74
CA VAL A 77 8.52 13.48 -11.17
C VAL A 77 9.88 12.83 -10.91
N ALA A 78 9.89 11.72 -10.20
CA ALA A 78 11.04 10.84 -10.04
C ALA A 78 10.78 9.53 -10.80
N MET A 79 11.78 9.08 -11.56
CA MET A 79 11.74 7.77 -12.21
C MET A 79 12.46 6.76 -11.33
N ILE A 80 11.85 5.63 -11.12
CA ILE A 80 12.43 4.49 -10.39
C ILE A 80 12.32 3.24 -11.25
N ASP A 81 13.13 2.23 -10.98
CA ASP A 81 12.88 0.91 -11.54
C ASP A 81 11.53 0.37 -11.03
N MET A 82 10.82 -0.40 -11.87
CA MET A 82 9.56 -1.01 -11.44
C MET A 82 9.79 -1.81 -10.15
N PRO A 83 9.11 -1.48 -9.05
CA PRO A 83 9.30 -2.18 -7.78
C PRO A 83 8.97 -3.66 -7.90
N HIS A 84 9.87 -4.48 -7.41
CA HIS A 84 9.63 -5.91 -7.27
C HIS A 84 8.87 -6.16 -5.97
N ILE A 85 7.64 -6.70 -6.09
CA ILE A 85 6.85 -7.12 -4.93
C ILE A 85 7.32 -8.53 -4.55
N GLN A 86 7.74 -8.70 -3.31
CA GLN A 86 8.26 -9.98 -2.82
C GLN A 86 7.15 -11.01 -2.68
N ASP A 87 7.43 -12.24 -3.08
CA ASP A 87 6.53 -13.35 -2.75
C ASP A 87 6.54 -13.59 -1.23
N ILE A 88 5.34 -13.75 -0.66
CA ILE A 88 5.22 -14.09 0.77
C ILE A 88 5.82 -15.48 1.04
N GLN A 89 6.49 -15.61 2.16
CA GLN A 89 7.04 -16.88 2.61
C GLN A 89 6.62 -17.15 4.06
N LEU A 90 6.53 -18.41 4.44
CA LEU A 90 6.12 -18.83 5.78
C LEU A 90 6.95 -18.15 6.89
N GLN A 91 8.24 -17.93 6.66
CA GLN A 91 9.11 -17.23 7.63
C GLN A 91 8.65 -15.80 7.95
N HIS A 92 8.05 -15.07 6.98
CA HIS A 92 7.47 -13.75 7.23
C HIS A 92 6.27 -13.87 8.16
N ILE A 93 5.39 -14.83 7.91
CA ILE A 93 4.18 -15.08 8.72
C ILE A 93 4.57 -15.48 10.15
N GLN A 94 5.55 -16.36 10.30
CA GLN A 94 6.08 -16.79 11.60
C GLN A 94 6.70 -15.61 12.38
N LYS A 95 7.46 -14.75 11.69
CA LYS A 95 8.03 -13.55 12.27
C LYS A 95 6.93 -12.61 12.77
N TRP A 96 5.91 -12.32 11.94
CA TRP A 96 4.76 -11.49 12.35
C TRP A 96 4.04 -12.08 13.55
N GLY A 97 3.83 -13.41 13.57
CA GLY A 97 3.24 -14.12 14.70
C GLY A 97 4.02 -13.91 16.00
N SER A 98 5.35 -14.03 15.95
CA SER A 98 6.22 -13.87 17.14
C SER A 98 6.36 -12.41 17.60
N GLU A 99 6.20 -11.44 16.69
CA GLU A 99 6.33 -10.01 16.98
C GLU A 99 4.98 -9.34 17.31
N GLY A 100 3.87 -10.06 17.29
CA GLY A 100 2.55 -9.49 17.50
C GLY A 100 2.15 -8.48 16.41
N THR A 101 2.59 -8.68 15.14
CA THR A 101 2.46 -7.67 14.08
C THR A 101 1.05 -7.60 13.52
N GLY A 102 0.57 -6.37 13.17
CA GLY A 102 -0.64 -6.15 12.38
C GLY A 102 -0.34 -6.10 10.91
N VAL A 103 -1.09 -6.86 10.14
CA VAL A 103 -0.93 -7.03 8.70
C VAL A 103 -2.24 -6.71 7.99
N LEU A 104 -2.18 -6.19 6.77
CA LEU A 104 -3.35 -6.12 5.89
C LEU A 104 -3.23 -7.17 4.79
N LEU A 105 -4.34 -7.81 4.45
CA LEU A 105 -4.49 -8.63 3.25
C LEU A 105 -5.51 -7.98 2.32
N CYS A 106 -5.07 -7.66 1.10
CA CYS A 106 -5.92 -7.14 0.03
C CYS A 106 -6.36 -8.29 -0.88
N ASP A 107 -7.61 -8.74 -0.72
CA ASP A 107 -8.21 -9.78 -1.55
C ASP A 107 -8.81 -9.17 -2.81
N ARG A 108 -8.01 -9.12 -3.88
CA ARG A 108 -8.41 -8.64 -5.22
C ARG A 108 -8.93 -7.19 -5.23
N ILE A 109 -8.21 -6.28 -4.55
CA ILE A 109 -8.46 -4.85 -4.68
C ILE A 109 -8.13 -4.43 -6.11
N GLY A 110 -9.15 -4.17 -6.94
CA GLY A 110 -8.98 -3.98 -8.39
C GLY A 110 -8.52 -2.57 -8.79
N ASN A 111 -8.78 -1.56 -7.94
CA ASN A 111 -8.49 -0.18 -8.25
C ASN A 111 -7.17 0.30 -7.61
N ALA A 112 -6.21 0.72 -8.45
CA ALA A 112 -4.92 1.23 -8.00
C ALA A 112 -5.03 2.47 -7.08
N ASN A 113 -6.07 3.29 -7.23
CA ASN A 113 -6.32 4.42 -6.35
C ASN A 113 -6.73 3.96 -4.95
N ASN A 114 -7.58 2.92 -4.86
CA ASN A 114 -7.95 2.33 -3.58
C ASN A 114 -6.74 1.68 -2.91
N LEU A 115 -5.91 0.95 -3.65
CA LEU A 115 -4.67 0.39 -3.12
C LEU A 115 -3.75 1.49 -2.58
N GLY A 116 -3.54 2.57 -3.32
CA GLY A 116 -2.75 3.72 -2.87
C GLY A 116 -3.30 4.37 -1.59
N ALA A 117 -4.62 4.51 -1.47
CA ALA A 117 -5.28 5.07 -0.29
C ALA A 117 -5.19 4.12 0.93
N ILE A 118 -5.29 2.80 0.73
CA ILE A 118 -5.07 1.79 1.78
C ILE A 118 -3.63 1.87 2.28
N ILE A 119 -2.65 1.92 1.38
CA ILE A 119 -1.23 2.05 1.72
C ILE A 119 -0.97 3.32 2.53
N ARG A 120 -1.56 4.45 2.15
CA ARG A 120 -1.46 5.70 2.91
C ARG A 120 -2.00 5.55 4.32
N SER A 121 -3.17 4.94 4.47
CA SER A 121 -3.80 4.71 5.78
C SER A 121 -2.97 3.75 6.64
N ALA A 122 -2.48 2.66 6.07
CA ALA A 122 -1.60 1.71 6.76
C ALA A 122 -0.33 2.39 7.29
N ALA A 123 0.35 3.16 6.43
CA ALA A 123 1.55 3.91 6.82
C ALA A 123 1.26 4.92 7.94
N PHE A 124 0.12 5.65 7.86
CA PHE A 124 -0.29 6.62 8.86
C PHE A 124 -0.52 5.97 10.24
N PHE A 125 -1.12 4.78 10.26
CA PHE A 125 -1.39 4.04 11.50
C PHE A 125 -0.27 3.11 11.94
N GLY A 126 0.87 3.09 11.23
CA GLY A 126 2.06 2.31 11.61
C GLY A 126 1.98 0.83 11.26
N ILE A 127 1.02 0.42 10.42
CA ILE A 127 0.98 -0.92 9.83
C ILE A 127 1.96 -0.94 8.67
N LYS A 128 2.97 -1.80 8.75
CA LYS A 128 4.10 -1.80 7.81
C LYS A 128 4.00 -2.86 6.71
N ASP A 129 3.20 -3.89 6.93
CA ASP A 129 3.17 -5.08 6.07
C ASP A 129 1.79 -5.23 5.43
N ILE A 130 1.78 -5.29 4.09
CA ILE A 130 0.57 -5.49 3.30
C ILE A 130 0.80 -6.66 2.34
N VAL A 131 -0.10 -7.63 2.36
CA VAL A 131 -0.13 -8.74 1.42
C VAL A 131 -1.20 -8.45 0.36
N ILE A 132 -0.85 -8.58 -0.90
CA ILE A 132 -1.80 -8.51 -2.02
C ILE A 132 -1.98 -9.90 -2.62
N SER A 133 -3.18 -10.22 -3.08
CA SER A 133 -3.42 -11.46 -3.83
C SER A 133 -2.73 -11.41 -5.20
N GLY A 134 -2.21 -12.54 -5.67
CA GLY A 134 -1.55 -12.65 -6.97
C GLY A 134 -2.51 -12.84 -8.14
N GLU A 135 -3.82 -12.79 -7.90
CA GLU A 135 -4.87 -13.01 -8.88
C GLU A 135 -5.00 -11.81 -9.85
N ASP A 136 -5.47 -12.07 -11.06
CA ASP A 136 -5.53 -11.08 -12.15
C ASP A 136 -6.35 -9.83 -11.82
N ALA A 137 -7.35 -9.97 -10.95
CA ALA A 137 -8.18 -8.84 -10.50
C ALA A 137 -7.48 -7.88 -9.53
N GLN A 138 -6.26 -8.20 -9.06
CA GLN A 138 -5.53 -7.35 -8.12
C GLN A 138 -4.85 -6.18 -8.83
N ALA A 139 -5.03 -4.97 -8.31
CA ALA A 139 -4.36 -3.77 -8.80
C ALA A 139 -2.84 -3.88 -8.69
N GLN A 140 -2.17 -3.42 -9.74
CA GLN A 140 -0.71 -3.29 -9.77
C GLN A 140 -0.27 -1.93 -9.24
N LEU A 141 1.02 -1.80 -8.92
CA LEU A 141 1.62 -0.52 -8.59
C LEU A 141 1.67 0.37 -9.84
N THR A 142 1.08 1.54 -9.75
CA THR A 142 0.98 2.52 -10.83
C THR A 142 1.43 3.90 -10.33
N PRO A 143 1.73 4.86 -11.22
CA PRO A 143 2.00 6.24 -10.82
C PRO A 143 0.87 6.84 -9.97
N SER A 144 -0.40 6.47 -10.25
CA SER A 144 -1.55 6.95 -9.46
C SER A 144 -1.58 6.36 -8.06
N ALA A 145 -1.22 5.08 -7.87
CA ALA A 145 -1.12 4.47 -6.54
C ALA A 145 -0.07 5.20 -5.68
N TYR A 146 1.12 5.47 -6.23
CA TYR A 146 2.17 6.22 -5.54
C TYR A 146 1.72 7.63 -5.16
N ARG A 147 1.10 8.35 -6.10
CA ARG A 147 0.60 9.70 -5.86
C ARG A 147 -0.45 9.74 -4.76
N ILE A 148 -1.39 8.80 -4.74
CA ILE A 148 -2.46 8.73 -3.73
C ILE A 148 -1.93 8.28 -2.39
N ALA A 149 -0.94 7.40 -2.36
CA ALA A 149 -0.26 6.99 -1.14
C ALA A 149 0.49 8.13 -0.45
N GLN A 150 0.78 9.26 -1.17
CA GLN A 150 1.41 10.47 -0.63
C GLN A 150 2.65 10.20 0.24
N GLY A 151 3.53 9.33 -0.25
CA GLY A 151 4.76 8.93 0.44
C GLY A 151 4.60 7.71 1.35
N GLY A 152 3.39 7.25 1.63
CA GLY A 152 3.16 6.04 2.44
C GLY A 152 3.83 4.80 1.87
N MET A 153 4.04 4.76 0.54
CA MET A 153 4.70 3.67 -0.16
C MET A 153 6.12 3.37 0.39
N GLU A 154 6.81 4.39 0.89
CA GLU A 154 8.19 4.27 1.38
C GLU A 154 8.30 3.70 2.80
N PHE A 155 7.16 3.50 3.47
CA PHE A 155 7.06 2.99 4.85
C PHE A 155 6.39 1.63 4.92
N ILE A 156 6.01 1.06 3.76
CA ILE A 156 5.27 -0.19 3.64
C ILE A 156 6.11 -1.22 2.90
N THR A 157 6.09 -2.44 3.37
CA THR A 157 6.55 -3.61 2.60
C THR A 157 5.34 -4.29 1.98
N LEU A 158 5.36 -4.42 0.65
CA LEU A 158 4.34 -5.16 -0.08
C LEU A 158 4.82 -6.58 -0.36
N TYR A 159 3.97 -7.53 -0.05
CA TYR A 159 4.14 -8.94 -0.37
C TYR A 159 3.05 -9.41 -1.32
N LYS A 160 3.37 -10.40 -2.13
CA LYS A 160 2.42 -11.08 -3.01
C LYS A 160 2.20 -12.51 -2.55
N ALA A 161 0.95 -12.90 -2.36
CA ALA A 161 0.54 -14.28 -2.14
C ALA A 161 -0.08 -14.85 -3.43
N PRO A 162 -0.03 -16.15 -3.69
CA PRO A 162 -0.70 -16.74 -4.84
C PRO A 162 -2.20 -16.44 -4.89
N SER A 163 -2.85 -16.46 -3.72
CA SER A 163 -4.23 -16.02 -3.51
C SER A 163 -4.44 -15.64 -2.04
N ALA A 164 -5.53 -14.95 -1.73
CA ALA A 164 -5.92 -14.66 -0.35
C ALA A 164 -6.17 -15.96 0.44
N GLU A 165 -6.76 -16.97 -0.19
CA GLU A 165 -6.99 -18.28 0.41
C GLU A 165 -5.68 -18.98 0.79
N ALA A 166 -4.69 -19.00 -0.12
CA ALA A 166 -3.39 -19.64 0.13
C ALA A 166 -2.70 -18.97 1.34
N PHE A 167 -2.67 -17.64 1.37
CA PHE A 167 -2.10 -16.90 2.49
C PHE A 167 -2.80 -17.19 3.81
N LEU A 168 -4.14 -17.17 3.85
CA LEU A 168 -4.91 -17.39 5.08
C LEU A 168 -4.76 -18.82 5.60
N LYS A 169 -4.56 -19.81 4.75
CA LYS A 169 -4.24 -21.18 5.17
C LYS A 169 -2.88 -21.25 5.89
N GLU A 170 -1.87 -20.62 5.31
CA GLU A 170 -0.53 -20.57 5.91
C GLU A 170 -0.47 -19.72 7.19
N ALA A 171 -1.29 -18.66 7.27
CA ALA A 171 -1.38 -17.79 8.43
C ALA A 171 -2.09 -18.44 9.64
N SER A 172 -2.74 -19.59 9.42
CA SER A 172 -3.45 -20.32 10.50
C SER A 172 -2.50 -20.71 11.62
N GLY A 173 -2.88 -20.37 12.86
CA GLY A 173 -2.08 -20.63 14.05
C GLY A 173 -0.97 -19.61 14.33
N TYR A 174 -0.71 -18.69 13.39
CA TYR A 174 0.26 -17.60 13.57
C TYR A 174 -0.41 -16.24 13.70
N LEU A 175 -1.46 -15.97 12.93
CA LEU A 175 -2.17 -14.71 12.90
C LEU A 175 -3.66 -14.93 13.17
N LEU A 176 -4.27 -14.06 13.99
CA LEU A 176 -5.73 -13.98 14.07
C LEU A 176 -6.26 -13.36 12.76
N ARG A 177 -7.12 -14.10 12.04
CA ARG A 177 -7.59 -13.74 10.70
C ARG A 177 -8.96 -13.07 10.79
N ILE A 178 -9.01 -11.76 10.58
CA ILE A 178 -10.19 -10.91 10.73
C ILE A 178 -10.67 -10.45 9.37
N GLY A 179 -11.85 -10.88 8.94
CA GLY A 179 -12.45 -10.49 7.67
C GLY A 179 -13.37 -9.27 7.80
N ALA A 180 -13.19 -8.27 6.92
CA ALA A 180 -14.08 -7.12 6.81
C ALA A 180 -15.32 -7.49 5.98
N ASP A 181 -16.48 -7.64 6.60
CA ASP A 181 -17.72 -8.02 5.93
C ASP A 181 -18.91 -7.20 6.47
N HIS A 182 -19.58 -6.43 5.62
CA HIS A 182 -20.74 -5.60 6.01
C HIS A 182 -21.90 -6.42 6.59
N ARG A 183 -21.97 -7.72 6.32
CA ARG A 183 -22.99 -8.66 6.85
C ARG A 183 -22.61 -9.31 8.17
N ALA A 184 -21.41 -9.02 8.71
CA ALA A 184 -20.98 -9.60 9.97
C ALA A 184 -21.85 -9.15 11.13
N TYR A 185 -21.89 -9.96 12.20
CA TYR A 185 -22.57 -9.59 13.45
C TYR A 185 -21.73 -8.65 14.30
N ARG A 186 -20.44 -8.92 14.41
CA ARG A 186 -19.52 -8.16 15.27
C ARG A 186 -19.16 -6.82 14.65
N SER A 187 -19.13 -5.77 15.47
CA SER A 187 -18.68 -4.44 15.08
C SER A 187 -17.15 -4.36 15.08
N ILE A 188 -16.61 -3.50 14.24
CA ILE A 188 -15.18 -3.11 14.23
C ILE A 188 -14.70 -2.65 15.62
N ALA A 189 -15.57 -2.05 16.42
CA ALA A 189 -15.26 -1.64 17.80
C ALA A 189 -14.89 -2.82 18.73
N ALA A 190 -15.17 -4.07 18.31
CA ALA A 190 -14.76 -5.25 19.07
C ALA A 190 -13.31 -5.66 18.82
N ILE A 191 -12.63 -5.12 17.81
CA ILE A 191 -11.24 -5.51 17.45
C ILE A 191 -10.29 -5.41 18.65
N PRO A 192 -10.26 -4.31 19.45
CA PRO A 192 -9.36 -4.21 20.59
C PRO A 192 -9.60 -5.25 21.68
N ALA A 193 -10.82 -5.81 21.76
CA ALA A 193 -11.14 -6.88 22.71
C ALA A 193 -10.91 -8.30 22.13
N ILE A 194 -10.86 -8.42 20.80
CA ILE A 194 -10.65 -9.69 20.09
C ILE A 194 -9.18 -9.97 19.90
N VAL A 195 -8.39 -8.94 19.59
CA VAL A 195 -6.93 -9.04 19.36
C VAL A 195 -6.23 -8.73 20.66
N GLY A 196 -5.52 -9.69 21.21
CA GLY A 196 -4.64 -9.45 22.37
C GLY A 196 -3.51 -8.47 22.05
N LYS A 197 -2.99 -7.76 23.07
CA LYS A 197 -1.96 -6.72 22.88
C LYS A 197 -0.72 -7.22 22.14
N ASP A 198 -0.32 -8.46 22.42
CA ASP A 198 0.86 -9.10 21.82
C ASP A 198 0.49 -10.14 20.75
N GLU A 199 -0.77 -10.18 20.34
CA GLU A 199 -1.27 -11.12 19.34
C GLU A 199 -1.18 -10.52 17.94
N ALA A 200 -0.60 -11.29 17.02
CA ALA A 200 -0.54 -10.89 15.62
C ALA A 200 -1.90 -11.08 14.95
N ALA A 201 -2.28 -10.12 14.12
CA ALA A 201 -3.55 -10.18 13.41
C ALA A 201 -3.43 -9.72 11.96
N VAL A 202 -4.22 -10.32 11.09
CA VAL A 202 -4.40 -9.87 9.70
C VAL A 202 -5.84 -9.40 9.47
N ILE A 203 -5.98 -8.19 8.93
CA ILE A 203 -7.27 -7.67 8.45
C ILE A 203 -7.39 -7.97 6.96
N VAL A 204 -8.44 -8.67 6.58
CA VAL A 204 -8.75 -9.00 5.18
C VAL A 204 -9.71 -7.97 4.63
N LEU A 205 -9.26 -7.23 3.61
CA LEU A 205 -10.06 -6.27 2.84
C LEU A 205 -10.39 -6.88 1.48
N GLY A 206 -11.67 -6.97 1.16
CA GLY A 206 -12.13 -7.60 -0.07
C GLY A 206 -12.29 -6.64 -1.24
N ASN A 207 -12.53 -7.20 -2.41
CA ASN A 207 -12.85 -6.49 -3.65
C ASN A 207 -14.01 -5.50 -3.46
N GLU A 208 -13.99 -4.42 -4.25
CA GLU A 208 -14.95 -3.31 -4.14
C GLU A 208 -16.39 -3.72 -4.42
N GLU A 209 -16.61 -4.66 -5.35
CA GLU A 209 -17.94 -5.10 -5.78
C GLU A 209 -18.38 -6.39 -5.07
N HIS A 210 -17.45 -7.32 -4.87
CA HIS A 210 -17.76 -8.68 -4.43
C HIS A 210 -17.37 -8.95 -2.96
N GLY A 211 -16.64 -8.02 -2.33
CA GLY A 211 -16.10 -8.22 -0.99
C GLY A 211 -15.04 -9.33 -0.92
N ILE A 212 -14.88 -9.91 0.24
CA ILE A 212 -13.96 -11.04 0.47
C ILE A 212 -14.51 -12.29 -0.22
N THR A 213 -13.63 -13.05 -0.91
CA THR A 213 -14.05 -14.32 -1.56
C THR A 213 -14.68 -15.29 -0.55
N PRO A 214 -15.66 -16.11 -0.98
CA PRO A 214 -16.26 -17.10 -0.10
C PRO A 214 -15.24 -18.08 0.50
N ALA A 215 -14.19 -18.41 -0.25
CA ALA A 215 -13.11 -19.27 0.22
C ALA A 215 -12.28 -18.59 1.30
N ALA A 216 -11.85 -17.35 1.10
CA ALA A 216 -11.10 -16.57 2.09
C ALA A 216 -11.96 -16.29 3.34
N LYS A 217 -13.26 -15.99 3.16
CA LYS A 217 -14.19 -15.76 4.26
C LYS A 217 -14.32 -16.95 5.21
N LYS A 218 -14.34 -18.18 4.71
CA LYS A 218 -14.37 -19.41 5.52
C LYS A 218 -13.10 -19.65 6.32
N LEU A 219 -11.99 -19.03 5.92
CA LEU A 219 -10.71 -19.14 6.60
C LEU A 219 -10.47 -18.03 7.63
N CYS A 220 -11.34 -17.01 7.69
CA CYS A 220 -11.30 -16.00 8.74
C CYS A 220 -11.79 -16.59 10.05
N ASP A 221 -11.08 -16.30 11.15
CA ASP A 221 -11.48 -16.69 12.50
C ASP A 221 -12.67 -15.87 12.99
N VAL A 222 -12.76 -14.62 12.53
CA VAL A 222 -13.87 -13.72 12.86
C VAL A 222 -14.16 -12.79 11.68
N LEU A 223 -15.44 -12.49 11.50
CA LEU A 223 -15.89 -11.45 10.58
C LEU A 223 -16.39 -10.26 11.38
N VAL A 224 -16.00 -9.05 10.94
CA VAL A 224 -16.42 -7.80 11.59
C VAL A 224 -16.91 -6.80 10.55
N LYS A 225 -17.85 -5.95 10.96
CA LYS A 225 -18.43 -4.89 10.14
C LYS A 225 -18.16 -3.51 10.71
N ILE A 226 -18.20 -2.52 9.84
CA ILE A 226 -18.35 -1.13 10.22
C ILE A 226 -19.85 -0.87 10.34
N PRO A 227 -20.38 -0.52 11.53
CA PRO A 227 -21.80 -0.24 11.67
C PRO A 227 -22.16 1.06 10.95
N GLY A 228 -23.20 1.02 10.13
CA GLY A 228 -23.79 2.16 9.42
C GLY A 228 -25.26 2.32 9.76
N CYS A 229 -25.86 3.45 9.38
CA CYS A 229 -27.30 3.71 9.55
C CYS A 229 -28.19 3.00 8.52
N GLY A 230 -27.60 2.33 7.52
CA GLY A 230 -28.34 1.60 6.48
C GLY A 230 -28.73 2.43 5.25
N ALA A 231 -28.37 3.71 5.20
CA ALA A 231 -28.66 4.55 4.03
C ALA A 231 -27.89 4.14 2.76
N VAL A 232 -26.72 3.55 2.95
CA VAL A 232 -25.90 2.92 1.90
C VAL A 232 -25.42 1.56 2.39
N GLU A 233 -25.21 0.62 1.46
CA GLU A 233 -24.87 -0.77 1.81
C GLU A 233 -23.46 -0.91 2.41
N SER A 234 -22.49 -0.19 1.85
CA SER A 234 -21.09 -0.29 2.26
C SER A 234 -20.33 1.02 2.00
N LEU A 235 -19.15 1.12 2.61
CA LEU A 235 -18.16 2.14 2.30
C LEU A 235 -17.24 1.69 1.16
N ASN A 236 -16.63 2.66 0.49
CA ASN A 236 -15.48 2.37 -0.37
C ASN A 236 -14.41 1.61 0.44
N VAL A 237 -13.76 0.63 -0.20
CA VAL A 237 -12.81 -0.26 0.49
C VAL A 237 -11.63 0.48 1.12
N ALA A 238 -11.16 1.58 0.52
CA ALA A 238 -10.08 2.37 1.11
C ALA A 238 -10.54 3.14 2.37
N GLN A 239 -11.78 3.64 2.38
CA GLN A 239 -12.37 4.27 3.56
C GLN A 239 -12.58 3.23 4.67
N ALA A 240 -13.13 2.06 4.33
CA ALA A 240 -13.24 0.94 5.26
C ALA A 240 -11.86 0.53 5.79
N GLY A 241 -10.86 0.39 4.91
CA GLY A 241 -9.48 0.08 5.27
C GLY A 241 -8.87 1.06 6.27
N THR A 242 -9.17 2.36 6.12
CA THR A 242 -8.73 3.39 7.08
C THR A 242 -9.26 3.14 8.49
N LEU A 243 -10.55 2.80 8.62
CA LEU A 243 -11.17 2.49 9.91
C LEU A 243 -10.61 1.19 10.52
N PHE A 244 -10.37 0.18 9.70
CA PHE A 244 -9.73 -1.07 10.15
C PHE A 244 -8.29 -0.86 10.58
N CYS A 245 -7.51 -0.04 9.86
CA CYS A 245 -6.16 0.34 10.28
C CYS A 245 -6.16 1.06 11.63
N SER A 246 -7.11 1.99 11.83
CA SER A 246 -7.28 2.70 13.11
C SER A 246 -7.58 1.73 14.25
N ALA A 247 -8.56 0.85 14.07
CA ALA A 247 -8.96 -0.13 15.08
C ALA A 247 -7.82 -1.09 15.45
N LEU A 248 -7.03 -1.53 14.46
CA LEU A 248 -5.88 -2.40 14.69
C LEU A 248 -4.73 -1.67 15.39
N ALA A 249 -4.52 -0.38 15.09
CA ALA A 249 -3.51 0.43 15.75
C ALA A 249 -3.84 0.73 17.23
N GLU A 250 -5.12 0.81 17.59
CA GLU A 250 -5.56 0.99 18.99
C GLU A 250 -5.18 -0.19 19.89
N VAL A 251 -5.12 -1.40 19.36
CA VAL A 251 -4.68 -2.60 20.11
C VAL A 251 -3.25 -2.45 20.63
N ARG A 252 -2.42 -1.63 19.97
CA ARG A 252 -0.97 -1.53 20.20
C ARG A 252 -0.53 -0.26 20.92
N ARG A 253 -1.46 0.57 21.30
CA ARG A 253 -1.24 1.72 22.17
C ARG A 253 -1.40 1.33 23.63
#